data_5e5f46fcc6fb45c5562c01b0cbd08ea1
#
_entry.id   5e5f46fcc6fb45c5562c01b0cbd08ea1
#
_cell.length_a   1.000
_cell.length_b   1.000
_cell.length_c   1.000
_cell.angle_alpha   90.00
_cell.angle_beta   90.00
_cell.angle_gamma   90.00
#
_symmetry.space_group_name_H-M   'P 1'
#
loop_
_entity.id
_entity.type
_entity.pdbx_description
1 polymer ?
#
loop_
_entity_poly.entity_id
_entity_poly.type
_entity_poly.pdbx_seq_one_letter_code
_entity_poly.pdbx_strand_id
1 'polypeptide(L)'
;MFGIAVRPFCWLGSIMSDTGTTSATWKGTVDGRLPKNQRNKLLVEAEAYGLTLNDLAATCEEFGVAPRNLLNELSIAVAEDYLAGALTYEFCDGVMNGLIAAIVDVGMTNDMPQPAFSLYQAFDQGEWGRHDDPPEIDTIEKYVKPLVVQIVREFQGGRGYRPEADL
;
A
#
# COMPACT_ATOMS: atom_id res chain seq x y z
N MET A 1 -40.55 18.96 -2.88
CA MET A 1 -40.51 18.17 -4.12
C MET A 1 -39.18 18.47 -4.81
N PHE A 2 -38.15 17.71 -4.53
CA PHE A 2 -36.93 17.73 -5.31
C PHE A 2 -36.49 16.27 -5.55
N GLY A 3 -36.67 15.87 -6.81
CA GLY A 3 -36.31 14.53 -7.24
C GLY A 3 -34.83 14.41 -7.50
N ILE A 4 -34.20 13.44 -6.85
CA ILE A 4 -32.81 13.03 -7.09
C ILE A 4 -32.85 12.01 -8.24
N ALA A 5 -32.35 12.40 -9.41
CA ALA A 5 -32.20 11.54 -10.57
C ALA A 5 -30.98 10.64 -10.38
N VAL A 6 -31.26 9.38 -10.11
CA VAL A 6 -30.24 8.30 -10.16
C VAL A 6 -30.04 7.93 -11.64
N ARG A 7 -28.83 8.09 -12.16
CA ARG A 7 -28.48 7.62 -13.50
C ARG A 7 -28.01 6.17 -13.42
N PRO A 8 -28.63 5.23 -14.17
CA PRO A 8 -28.11 3.88 -14.28
C PRO A 8 -26.92 3.83 -15.25
N PHE A 9 -25.86 3.20 -14.83
CA PHE A 9 -24.69 2.89 -15.64
C PHE A 9 -25.06 1.72 -16.58
N CYS A 10 -25.36 2.01 -17.83
CA CYS A 10 -25.56 1.00 -18.88
C CYS A 10 -24.21 0.60 -19.47
N TRP A 11 -23.79 -0.61 -19.18
CA TRP A 11 -22.82 -1.35 -19.97
C TRP A 11 -23.52 -1.99 -21.14
N LEU A 12 -23.30 -1.53 -22.35
CA LEU A 12 -23.64 -2.27 -23.58
C LEU A 12 -22.51 -2.07 -24.60
N GLY A 13 -21.92 -3.21 -24.95
CA GLY A 13 -20.84 -3.30 -25.89
C GLY A 13 -21.22 -2.84 -27.31
N SER A 14 -20.26 -2.37 -28.03
CA SER A 14 -20.24 -2.41 -29.50
C SER A 14 -18.84 -2.65 -29.96
N ILE A 15 -18.69 -3.80 -30.59
CA ILE A 15 -17.56 -4.22 -31.40
C ILE A 15 -17.60 -3.35 -32.66
N MET A 16 -16.60 -2.54 -32.92
CA MET A 16 -16.24 -2.12 -34.27
C MET A 16 -14.72 -2.04 -34.41
N SER A 17 -14.24 -2.84 -35.32
CA SER A 17 -12.88 -2.84 -35.84
C SER A 17 -12.53 -1.46 -36.38
N ASP A 18 -11.42 -0.90 -35.92
CA ASP A 18 -10.69 0.05 -36.74
C ASP A 18 -9.18 -0.16 -36.55
N THR A 19 -8.56 -0.47 -37.68
CA THR A 19 -7.13 -0.66 -37.85
C THR A 19 -6.46 0.72 -37.86
N GLY A 20 -5.98 1.14 -36.70
CA GLY A 20 -5.18 2.33 -36.53
C GLY A 20 -4.00 2.03 -35.59
N THR A 21 -2.86 1.70 -36.21
CA THR A 21 -1.58 1.52 -35.53
C THR A 21 -1.16 2.84 -34.88
N THR A 22 -1.52 3.05 -33.62
CA THR A 22 -0.79 3.96 -32.76
C THR A 22 -0.12 3.11 -31.69
N SER A 23 1.18 2.92 -31.88
CA SER A 23 2.10 2.35 -30.93
C SER A 23 2.08 3.20 -29.65
N ALA A 24 1.11 2.95 -28.79
CA ALA A 24 1.18 3.37 -27.40
C ALA A 24 2.30 2.53 -26.79
N THR A 25 3.47 3.13 -26.67
CA THR A 25 4.59 2.55 -25.95
C THR A 25 4.18 2.32 -24.52
N TRP A 26 3.70 1.12 -24.21
CA TRP A 26 3.54 0.62 -22.85
C TRP A 26 4.91 0.71 -22.20
N LYS A 27 5.12 1.72 -21.38
CA LYS A 27 6.22 1.73 -20.42
C LYS A 27 5.84 0.77 -19.28
N GLY A 28 5.64 -0.50 -19.63
CA GLY A 28 5.47 -1.57 -18.68
C GLY A 28 6.72 -1.63 -17.81
N THR A 29 6.55 -1.37 -16.53
CA THR A 29 7.56 -1.68 -15.52
C THR A 29 7.84 -3.17 -15.61
N VAL A 30 9.08 -3.54 -15.81
CA VAL A 30 9.56 -4.91 -16.06
C VAL A 30 9.27 -5.86 -14.87
N ASP A 31 8.61 -5.39 -13.80
CA ASP A 31 8.35 -6.17 -12.58
C ASP A 31 7.02 -5.80 -11.88
N GLY A 32 6.13 -5.03 -12.51
CA GLY A 32 4.85 -4.64 -11.90
C GLY A 32 4.98 -3.74 -10.66
N ARG A 33 6.15 -3.16 -10.42
CA ARG A 33 6.42 -2.24 -9.30
C ARG A 33 6.39 -0.80 -9.76
N LEU A 34 5.96 0.10 -8.86
CA LEU A 34 6.02 1.52 -9.13
C LEU A 34 7.46 2.01 -9.30
N PRO A 35 7.69 2.97 -10.22
CA PRO A 35 8.96 3.70 -10.26
C PRO A 35 9.27 4.35 -8.91
N LYS A 36 10.54 4.33 -8.49
CA LYS A 36 10.96 4.83 -7.17
C LYS A 36 10.54 6.28 -6.91
N ASN A 37 10.63 7.14 -7.93
CA ASN A 37 10.19 8.53 -7.83
C ASN A 37 8.69 8.66 -7.57
N GLN A 38 7.86 7.87 -8.24
CA GLN A 38 6.41 7.88 -8.04
C GLN A 38 6.05 7.35 -6.65
N ARG A 39 6.69 6.25 -6.24
CA ARG A 39 6.53 5.70 -4.89
C ARG A 39 6.88 6.74 -3.81
N ASN A 40 8.06 7.37 -3.91
CA ASN A 40 8.47 8.37 -2.94
C ASN A 40 7.52 9.57 -2.87
N LYS A 41 6.97 10.00 -4.02
CA LYS A 41 5.96 11.06 -4.05
C LYS A 41 4.72 10.67 -3.24
N LEU A 42 4.19 9.46 -3.45
CA LEU A 42 3.03 8.97 -2.71
C LEU A 42 3.30 8.84 -1.21
N LEU A 43 4.51 8.44 -0.79
CA LEU A 43 4.86 8.35 0.63
C LEU A 43 4.86 9.73 1.30
N VAL A 44 5.41 10.75 0.63
CA VAL A 44 5.40 12.13 1.14
C VAL A 44 3.98 12.69 1.18
N GLU A 45 3.15 12.42 0.17
CA GLU A 45 1.76 12.85 0.15
C GLU A 45 0.93 12.14 1.25
N ALA A 46 1.18 10.86 1.48
CA ALA A 46 0.52 10.09 2.54
C ALA A 46 0.85 10.66 3.92
N GLU A 47 2.12 10.94 4.20
CA GLU A 47 2.56 11.51 5.48
C GLU A 47 1.96 12.90 5.72
N ALA A 48 1.95 13.76 4.69
CA ALA A 48 1.54 15.15 4.83
C ALA A 48 0.02 15.35 4.90
N TYR A 49 -0.77 14.55 4.15
CA TYR A 49 -2.20 14.81 3.93
C TYR A 49 -3.09 13.58 4.11
N GLY A 50 -2.50 12.39 4.19
CA GLY A 50 -3.21 11.13 4.04
C GLY A 50 -3.65 10.88 2.59
N LEU A 51 -3.90 9.61 2.25
CA LEU A 51 -4.37 9.21 0.93
C LEU A 51 -5.62 8.34 1.05
N THR A 52 -6.62 8.67 0.24
CA THR A 52 -7.82 7.88 0.05
C THR A 52 -7.70 6.98 -1.18
N LEU A 53 -8.63 6.03 -1.36
CA LEU A 53 -8.67 5.24 -2.60
C LEU A 53 -8.85 6.11 -3.85
N ASN A 54 -9.57 7.24 -3.74
CA ASN A 54 -9.72 8.19 -4.84
C ASN A 54 -8.40 8.82 -5.25
N ASP A 55 -7.55 9.17 -4.28
CA ASP A 55 -6.23 9.77 -4.54
C ASP A 55 -5.29 8.77 -5.22
N LEU A 56 -5.43 7.48 -4.88
CA LEU A 56 -4.64 6.39 -5.48
C LEU A 56 -5.16 5.94 -6.85
N ALA A 57 -6.41 6.27 -7.22
CA ALA A 57 -7.06 5.75 -8.42
C ALA A 57 -6.28 6.07 -9.71
N ALA A 58 -5.80 7.30 -9.87
CA ALA A 58 -5.02 7.72 -11.03
C ALA A 58 -3.71 6.92 -11.17
N THR A 59 -3.01 6.68 -10.06
CA THR A 59 -1.78 5.85 -10.06
C THR A 59 -2.10 4.39 -10.36
N CYS A 60 -3.17 3.84 -9.79
CA CYS A 60 -3.62 2.48 -10.07
C CYS A 60 -3.93 2.28 -11.56
N GLU A 61 -4.61 3.25 -12.19
CA GLU A 61 -4.94 3.23 -13.61
C GLU A 61 -3.69 3.39 -14.49
N GLU A 62 -2.84 4.37 -14.18
CA GLU A 62 -1.61 4.65 -14.96
C GLU A 62 -0.66 3.45 -15.00
N PHE A 63 -0.49 2.75 -13.88
CA PHE A 63 0.45 1.63 -13.75
C PHE A 63 -0.22 0.25 -13.84
N GLY A 64 -1.54 0.18 -14.00
CA GLY A 64 -2.28 -1.07 -14.09
C GLY A 64 -2.18 -1.92 -12.82
N VAL A 65 -2.06 -1.29 -11.64
CA VAL A 65 -1.88 -1.95 -10.35
C VAL A 65 -3.18 -1.90 -9.55
N ALA A 66 -3.60 -3.03 -8.98
CA ALA A 66 -4.76 -3.03 -8.10
C ALA A 66 -4.46 -2.24 -6.80
N PRO A 67 -5.45 -1.50 -6.24
CA PRO A 67 -5.26 -0.70 -5.02
C PRO A 67 -4.64 -1.49 -3.86
N ARG A 68 -5.07 -2.73 -3.64
CA ARG A 68 -4.51 -3.64 -2.65
C ARG A 68 -3.00 -3.85 -2.83
N ASN A 69 -2.56 -4.09 -4.07
CA ASN A 69 -1.15 -4.34 -4.37
C ASN A 69 -0.32 -3.07 -4.20
N LEU A 70 -0.87 -1.93 -4.60
CA LEU A 70 -0.25 -0.63 -4.41
C LEU A 70 -0.03 -0.32 -2.92
N LEU A 71 -1.06 -0.49 -2.09
CA LEU A 71 -0.96 -0.28 -0.64
C LEU A 71 0.08 -1.21 0.01
N ASN A 72 0.10 -2.48 -0.38
CA ASN A 72 1.10 -3.43 0.09
C ASN A 72 2.52 -3.03 -0.34
N GLU A 73 2.70 -2.59 -1.58
CA GLU A 73 4.00 -2.14 -2.09
C GLU A 73 4.51 -0.89 -1.35
N LEU A 74 3.64 0.10 -1.13
CA LEU A 74 3.99 1.31 -0.37
C LEU A 74 4.39 0.96 1.06
N SER A 75 3.61 0.14 1.74
CA SER A 75 3.85 -0.23 3.14
C SER A 75 5.13 -1.05 3.32
N ILE A 76 5.41 -1.98 2.41
CA ILE A 76 6.68 -2.74 2.43
C ILE A 76 7.87 -1.82 2.17
N ALA A 77 7.75 -0.88 1.24
CA ALA A 77 8.84 0.07 0.98
C ALA A 77 9.17 0.92 2.20
N VAL A 78 8.15 1.40 2.93
CA VAL A 78 8.31 2.12 4.20
C VAL A 78 9.05 1.25 5.22
N ALA A 79 8.61 0.00 5.39
CA ALA A 79 9.21 -0.93 6.34
C ALA A 79 10.68 -1.27 6.00
N GLU A 80 10.99 -1.52 4.72
CA GLU A 80 12.36 -1.80 4.26
C GLU A 80 13.27 -0.57 4.46
N ASP A 81 12.82 0.63 4.10
CA ASP A 81 13.59 1.87 4.26
C ASP A 81 13.76 2.25 5.75
N TYR A 82 12.78 1.95 6.61
CA TYR A 82 12.89 2.05 8.07
C TYR A 82 13.98 1.11 8.62
N LEU A 83 13.94 -0.17 8.27
CA LEU A 83 14.91 -1.15 8.73
C LEU A 83 16.33 -0.86 8.22
N ALA A 84 16.46 -0.25 7.06
CA ALA A 84 17.72 0.23 6.51
C ALA A 84 18.25 1.50 7.18
N GLY A 85 17.46 2.15 8.07
CA GLY A 85 17.79 3.44 8.68
C GLY A 85 17.74 4.63 7.73
N ALA A 86 17.06 4.47 6.59
CA ALA A 86 16.88 5.54 5.60
C ALA A 86 15.71 6.47 5.95
N LEU A 87 14.72 5.97 6.71
CA LEU A 87 13.58 6.73 7.20
C LEU A 87 13.51 6.67 8.72
N THR A 88 13.02 7.74 9.35
CA THR A 88 12.77 7.77 10.79
C THR A 88 11.46 7.07 11.14
N TYR A 89 11.31 6.68 12.41
CA TYR A 89 10.06 6.08 12.89
C TYR A 89 8.88 7.02 12.68
N GLU A 90 9.03 8.30 13.07
CA GLU A 90 7.96 9.31 13.00
C GLU A 90 7.43 9.48 11.57
N PHE A 91 8.33 9.49 10.58
CA PHE A 91 7.93 9.57 9.18
C PHE A 91 7.17 8.30 8.74
N CYS A 92 7.69 7.13 9.11
CA CYS A 92 7.06 5.84 8.75
C CYS A 92 5.68 5.68 9.37
N ASP A 93 5.54 6.04 10.64
CA ASP A 93 4.28 6.06 11.36
C ASP A 93 3.29 7.05 10.73
N GLY A 94 3.73 8.27 10.43
CA GLY A 94 2.93 9.28 9.71
C GLY A 94 2.42 8.76 8.36
N VAL A 95 3.28 8.09 7.57
CA VAL A 95 2.87 7.47 6.29
C VAL A 95 1.82 6.38 6.52
N MET A 96 2.02 5.48 7.49
CA MET A 96 1.08 4.40 7.76
C MET A 96 -0.26 4.92 8.25
N ASN A 97 -0.26 5.96 9.10
CA ASN A 97 -1.44 6.69 9.51
C ASN A 97 -2.13 7.41 8.32
N GLY A 98 -1.34 7.89 7.36
CA GLY A 98 -1.86 8.48 6.13
C GLY A 98 -2.48 7.47 5.14
N LEU A 99 -2.10 6.20 5.20
CA LEU A 99 -2.62 5.15 4.33
C LEU A 99 -3.79 4.36 4.93
N ILE A 100 -4.05 4.45 6.24
CA ILE A 100 -5.01 3.57 6.92
C ILE A 100 -6.42 3.68 6.36
N ALA A 101 -6.88 4.88 5.98
CA ALA A 101 -8.21 5.06 5.39
C ALA A 101 -8.36 4.24 4.11
N ALA A 102 -7.40 4.30 3.18
CA ALA A 102 -7.41 3.52 1.95
C ALA A 102 -7.28 2.01 2.22
N ILE A 103 -6.48 1.60 3.21
CA ILE A 103 -6.32 0.20 3.63
C ILE A 103 -7.66 -0.37 4.11
N VAL A 104 -8.36 0.37 4.98
CA VAL A 104 -9.67 -0.03 5.53
C VAL A 104 -10.73 -0.06 4.43
N ASP A 105 -10.77 0.94 3.55
CA ASP A 105 -11.73 0.98 2.43
C ASP A 105 -11.60 -0.22 1.50
N VAL A 106 -10.37 -0.66 1.19
CA VAL A 106 -10.14 -1.91 0.45
C VAL A 106 -10.62 -3.11 1.25
N GLY A 107 -10.32 -3.16 2.55
CA GLY A 107 -10.70 -4.26 3.44
C GLY A 107 -12.20 -4.41 3.64
N MET A 108 -12.98 -3.32 3.49
CA MET A 108 -14.45 -3.37 3.59
C MET A 108 -15.12 -4.05 2.39
N THR A 109 -14.48 -4.05 1.24
CA THR A 109 -15.02 -4.62 -0.01
C THR A 109 -14.36 -5.91 -0.44
N ASN A 110 -13.17 -6.18 0.10
CA ASN A 110 -12.33 -7.34 -0.20
C ASN A 110 -11.62 -7.80 1.07
N ASP A 111 -10.72 -8.81 0.94
CA ASP A 111 -9.82 -9.15 2.04
C ASP A 111 -8.93 -7.96 2.40
N MET A 112 -8.68 -7.77 3.69
CA MET A 112 -7.79 -6.74 4.20
C MET A 112 -6.42 -6.79 3.49
N PRO A 113 -5.89 -5.67 2.99
CA PRO A 113 -4.56 -5.63 2.40
C PRO A 113 -3.49 -6.10 3.39
N GLN A 114 -2.85 -7.22 3.07
CA GLN A 114 -1.72 -7.74 3.84
C GLN A 114 -0.48 -7.77 2.93
N PRO A 115 0.67 -7.30 3.40
CA PRO A 115 1.04 -6.95 4.79
C PRO A 115 0.75 -5.50 5.23
N ALA A 116 0.11 -4.65 4.39
CA ALA A 116 -0.08 -3.23 4.70
C ALA A 116 -0.76 -3.00 6.06
N PHE A 117 -1.86 -3.71 6.34
CA PHE A 117 -2.57 -3.56 7.62
C PHE A 117 -1.73 -4.04 8.82
N SER A 118 -0.99 -5.15 8.68
CA SER A 118 -0.11 -5.63 9.75
C SER A 118 1.04 -4.66 10.03
N LEU A 119 1.58 -4.00 8.99
CA LEU A 119 2.61 -2.98 9.15
C LEU A 119 2.06 -1.73 9.83
N TYR A 120 0.84 -1.27 9.46
CA TYR A 120 0.17 -0.20 10.18
C TYR A 120 0.10 -0.50 11.68
N GLN A 121 -0.42 -1.69 12.05
CA GLN A 121 -0.51 -2.11 13.45
C GLN A 121 0.85 -2.19 14.14
N ALA A 122 1.91 -2.57 13.42
CA ALA A 122 3.26 -2.66 13.98
C ALA A 122 3.84 -1.27 14.31
N PHE A 123 3.64 -0.28 13.44
CA PHE A 123 4.09 1.10 13.69
C PHE A 123 3.27 1.76 14.82
N ASP A 124 1.96 1.57 14.85
CA ASP A 124 1.05 2.06 15.91
C ASP A 124 1.48 1.60 17.33
N GLN A 125 2.17 0.45 17.46
CA GLN A 125 2.68 -0.02 18.76
C GLN A 125 3.72 0.92 19.41
N GLY A 126 4.38 1.76 18.65
CA GLY A 126 5.40 2.70 19.16
C GLY A 126 4.82 3.91 19.86
N GLU A 127 3.56 4.27 19.57
CA GLU A 127 2.89 5.42 20.18
C GLU A 127 2.54 5.20 21.66
N TRP A 128 2.46 3.95 22.10
CA TRP A 128 1.96 3.61 23.43
C TRP A 128 3.07 3.18 24.38
N GLY A 129 3.36 4.04 25.39
CA GLY A 129 4.12 3.63 26.55
C GLY A 129 3.31 2.60 27.37
N ARG A 130 3.92 1.47 27.71
CA ARG A 130 3.28 0.45 28.55
C ARG A 130 3.54 0.73 30.01
N HIS A 131 2.48 0.61 30.84
CA HIS A 131 2.53 0.92 32.27
C HIS A 131 3.62 0.14 33.02
N ASP A 132 3.97 -1.05 32.54
CA ASP A 132 4.95 -1.94 33.17
C ASP A 132 6.38 -1.71 32.67
N ASP A 133 6.59 -0.83 31.69
CA ASP A 133 7.90 -0.52 31.16
C ASP A 133 8.59 0.56 32.01
N PRO A 134 9.88 0.39 32.31
CA PRO A 134 10.69 1.47 32.83
C PRO A 134 10.68 2.68 31.90
N PRO A 135 10.71 3.92 32.45
CA PRO A 135 10.62 5.14 31.63
C PRO A 135 11.78 5.34 30.65
N GLU A 136 12.87 4.59 30.81
CA GLU A 136 14.04 4.64 29.93
C GLU A 136 13.94 3.68 28.73
N ILE A 137 12.86 2.87 28.64
CA ILE A 137 12.70 1.93 27.54
C ILE A 137 12.34 2.66 26.25
N ASP A 138 13.14 2.39 25.22
CA ASP A 138 12.80 2.74 23.84
C ASP A 138 11.71 1.77 23.33
N THR A 139 10.48 2.27 23.29
CA THR A 139 9.30 1.48 22.85
C THR A 139 9.42 1.09 21.38
N ILE A 140 10.08 1.89 20.56
CA ILE A 140 10.27 1.66 19.14
C ILE A 140 11.20 0.46 18.92
N GLU A 141 12.36 0.45 19.58
CA GLU A 141 13.31 -0.68 19.49
C GLU A 141 12.72 -1.96 20.09
N LYS A 142 11.92 -1.83 21.16
CA LYS A 142 11.37 -3.00 21.88
C LYS A 142 10.16 -3.62 21.18
N TYR A 143 9.25 -2.82 20.62
CA TYR A 143 7.95 -3.28 20.14
C TYR A 143 7.79 -3.16 18.63
N VAL A 144 8.19 -2.04 18.04
CA VAL A 144 7.98 -1.79 16.60
C VAL A 144 8.94 -2.61 15.76
N LYS A 145 10.22 -2.43 15.98
CA LYS A 145 11.27 -3.01 15.12
C LYS A 145 11.20 -4.53 14.99
N PRO A 146 10.99 -5.33 16.08
CA PRO A 146 10.84 -6.77 15.95
C PRO A 146 9.64 -7.19 15.10
N LEU A 147 8.50 -6.50 15.25
CA LEU A 147 7.29 -6.79 14.48
C LEU A 147 7.50 -6.46 12.99
N VAL A 148 8.08 -5.29 12.68
CA VAL A 148 8.38 -4.91 11.30
C VAL A 148 9.32 -5.91 10.65
N VAL A 149 10.39 -6.33 11.35
CA VAL A 149 11.33 -7.37 10.86
C VAL A 149 10.61 -8.67 10.56
N GLN A 150 9.73 -9.11 11.47
CA GLN A 150 8.97 -10.34 11.27
C GLN A 150 8.09 -10.26 10.03
N ILE A 151 7.27 -9.21 9.90
CA ILE A 151 6.33 -9.03 8.78
C ILE A 151 7.08 -8.97 7.44
N VAL A 152 8.18 -8.21 7.36
CA VAL A 152 8.97 -8.11 6.13
C VAL A 152 9.56 -9.47 5.74
N ARG A 153 10.09 -10.24 6.71
CA ARG A 153 10.63 -11.60 6.45
C ARG A 153 9.56 -12.56 5.96
N GLU A 154 8.39 -12.57 6.58
CA GLU A 154 7.27 -13.43 6.17
C GLU A 154 6.82 -13.10 4.75
N PHE A 155 6.71 -11.81 4.42
CA PHE A 155 6.34 -11.36 3.09
C PHE A 155 7.39 -11.72 2.02
N GLN A 156 8.68 -11.58 2.33
CA GLN A 156 9.77 -11.95 1.42
C GLN A 156 9.87 -13.48 1.25
N GLY A 157 9.69 -14.24 2.35
CA GLY A 157 9.68 -15.70 2.33
C GLY A 157 8.51 -16.28 1.53
N GLY A 158 7.33 -15.67 1.62
CA GLY A 158 6.15 -16.07 0.85
C GLY A 158 6.28 -15.82 -0.66
N ARG A 159 7.11 -14.88 -1.09
CA ARG A 159 7.42 -14.66 -2.51
C ARG A 159 8.34 -15.73 -3.12
N GLY A 160 9.09 -16.47 -2.29
CA GLY A 160 10.01 -17.51 -2.72
C GLY A 160 9.40 -18.91 -2.85
N TYR A 161 8.23 -19.14 -2.26
CA TYR A 161 7.55 -20.43 -2.32
C TYR A 161 6.54 -20.45 -3.47
N ARG A 162 7.03 -20.78 -4.66
CA ARG A 162 6.19 -21.28 -5.76
C ARG A 162 6.21 -22.80 -5.64
N PRO A 163 5.12 -23.47 -5.22
CA PRO A 163 5.07 -24.90 -5.32
C PRO A 163 5.18 -25.24 -6.81
N GLU A 164 6.27 -25.93 -7.19
CA GLU A 164 6.32 -26.60 -8.47
C GLU A 164 5.16 -27.60 -8.45
N ALA A 165 4.24 -27.43 -9.38
CA ALA A 165 3.19 -28.39 -9.61
C ALA A 165 3.90 -29.67 -10.10
N ASP A 166 3.94 -30.67 -9.24
CA ASP A 166 4.28 -32.05 -9.64
C ASP A 166 3.27 -32.50 -10.69
N LEU A 167 3.79 -32.78 -11.88
CA LEU A 167 3.11 -33.47 -12.97
C LEU A 167 2.93 -34.94 -12.64
#